data_a5d19bfb5d9022360317e796097460ee
#
_entry.id   a5d19bfb5d9022360317e796097460ee
#
_cell.length_a   1.000
_cell.length_b   1.000
_cell.length_c   1.000
_cell.angle_alpha   90.00
_cell.angle_beta   90.00
_cell.angle_gamma   90.00
#
_symmetry.space_group_name_H-M   'P 1'
#
loop_
_entity.id
_entity.type
_entity.pdbx_description
1 polymer ?
#
loop_
_entity_poly.entity_id
_entity_poly.type
_entity_poly.pdbx_seq_one_letter_code
_entity_poly.pdbx_strand_id
1 'polypeptide(L)'
;MKKNSAILLLDDGRKFIGKSFGFIGETIGEVCFNTGMTGYQEILTDPSYCKQIVTMTSPHIGNYGINEEDVESKKIQVSGFIIKEETLIPSNWRSAASIGDYLTKNKIVGIQQIDTRALTRHIRDNGAMNGIISSLDSNIKSLSGKLKKAPSMNGLDLAKNVSTKKVYQWSSKGKYNVAAIDYGIKHNILKLLADNNCKITVFPAKTTAEEIIEFNPQGVFLSNGPGDPAAVAYGIEMVKELLGKKPIFGICLGHQILSLALGAKTFKLKFGHRGINHPVKNMNSGIVEITSQNHGFAVDLNSLPKNVKSTHINLNDNTSAGIELSLIHI
;
A
#
# COMPACT_ATOMS: atom_id res chain seq x y z
N MET A 1 33.54 -1.10 -4.03
CA MET A 1 32.89 -0.67 -2.76
C MET A 1 33.61 -1.30 -1.57
N LYS A 2 33.65 -0.64 -0.40
CA LYS A 2 34.03 -1.32 0.85
C LYS A 2 33.07 -2.48 1.11
N LYS A 3 33.57 -3.59 1.64
CA LYS A 3 32.75 -4.75 2.01
C LYS A 3 31.55 -4.26 2.87
N ASN A 4 30.32 -4.60 2.48
CA ASN A 4 29.05 -4.18 3.11
C ASN A 4 28.63 -2.70 2.90
N SER A 5 29.20 -1.94 1.97
CA SER A 5 28.71 -0.59 1.63
C SER A 5 27.51 -0.66 0.67
N ALA A 6 26.58 0.27 0.82
CA ALA A 6 25.47 0.46 -0.11
C ALA A 6 25.21 1.95 -0.37
N ILE A 7 24.61 2.26 -1.50
CA ILE A 7 24.21 3.61 -1.89
C ILE A 7 22.73 3.63 -2.26
N LEU A 8 22.02 4.64 -1.77
CA LEU A 8 20.73 5.05 -2.28
C LEU A 8 20.96 6.30 -3.14
N LEU A 9 20.54 6.26 -4.39
CA LEU A 9 20.51 7.40 -5.31
C LEU A 9 19.04 7.70 -5.65
N LEU A 10 18.60 8.94 -5.46
CA LEU A 10 17.29 9.43 -5.84
C LEU A 10 17.32 10.03 -7.26
N ASP A 11 16.16 10.15 -7.88
CA ASP A 11 16.00 10.62 -9.27
C ASP A 11 16.46 12.07 -9.47
N ASP A 12 16.39 12.90 -8.43
CA ASP A 12 16.93 14.27 -8.41
C ASP A 12 18.45 14.36 -8.21
N GLY A 13 19.14 13.21 -8.10
CA GLY A 13 20.58 13.10 -7.92
C GLY A 13 21.03 13.12 -6.46
N ARG A 14 20.14 13.30 -5.48
CA ARG A 14 20.50 13.20 -4.07
C ARG A 14 20.90 11.78 -3.72
N LYS A 15 21.99 11.64 -2.95
CA LYS A 15 22.55 10.35 -2.58
C LYS A 15 22.70 10.20 -1.07
N PHE A 16 22.57 8.96 -0.61
CA PHE A 16 22.84 8.56 0.77
C PHE A 16 23.76 7.34 0.73
N ILE A 17 24.82 7.35 1.53
CA ILE A 17 25.77 6.26 1.63
C ILE A 17 25.60 5.62 3.01
N GLY A 18 25.46 4.30 3.03
CA GLY A 18 25.25 3.52 4.23
C GLY A 18 25.82 2.11 4.11
N LYS A 19 25.26 1.18 4.86
CA LYS A 19 25.60 -0.24 4.82
C LYS A 19 24.51 -1.04 4.14
N SER A 20 24.90 -2.07 3.40
CA SER A 20 23.96 -3.06 2.88
C SER A 20 23.23 -3.77 4.01
N PHE A 21 21.96 -4.04 3.79
CA PHE A 21 21.04 -4.66 4.73
C PHE A 21 20.15 -5.63 3.95
N GLY A 22 19.94 -6.83 4.46
CA GLY A 22 19.26 -7.88 3.71
C GLY A 22 20.08 -8.42 2.54
N PHE A 23 19.46 -8.58 1.36
CA PHE A 23 20.09 -9.19 0.20
C PHE A 23 21.10 -8.26 -0.49
N ILE A 24 22.25 -8.81 -0.89
CA ILE A 24 23.27 -8.08 -1.67
C ILE A 24 22.80 -8.01 -3.13
N GLY A 25 22.52 -6.80 -3.62
CA GLY A 25 21.96 -6.62 -4.95
C GLY A 25 21.65 -5.16 -5.28
N GLU A 26 20.79 -4.99 -6.28
CA GLU A 26 20.24 -3.71 -6.69
C GLU A 26 18.71 -3.79 -6.76
N THR A 27 18.04 -2.69 -6.41
CA THR A 27 16.60 -2.56 -6.55
C THR A 27 16.20 -1.13 -6.90
N ILE A 28 15.15 -0.98 -7.69
CA ILE A 28 14.57 0.31 -8.07
C ILE A 28 13.09 0.34 -7.69
N GLY A 29 12.64 1.50 -7.22
CA GLY A 29 11.24 1.75 -6.89
C GLY A 29 10.99 3.19 -6.47
N GLU A 30 9.72 3.56 -6.32
CA GLU A 30 9.36 4.84 -5.74
C GLU A 30 9.71 4.84 -4.26
N VAL A 31 10.56 5.78 -3.83
CA VAL A 31 10.97 5.92 -2.43
C VAL A 31 9.89 6.67 -1.67
N CYS A 32 9.38 6.02 -0.65
CA CYS A 32 8.41 6.60 0.28
C CYS A 32 8.84 6.35 1.73
N PHE A 33 8.16 6.97 2.70
CA PHE A 33 8.43 6.75 4.11
C PHE A 33 7.16 6.33 4.85
N ASN A 34 7.32 5.60 5.94
CA ASN A 34 6.25 5.26 6.87
C ASN A 34 6.63 5.73 8.27
N THR A 35 5.69 6.37 8.96
CA THR A 35 5.89 6.94 10.30
C THR A 35 5.54 6.00 11.44
N GLY A 36 5.15 4.76 11.14
CA GLY A 36 4.89 3.73 12.14
C GLY A 36 6.14 3.39 12.95
N MET A 37 5.99 3.26 14.26
CA MET A 37 7.08 2.81 15.15
C MET A 37 7.16 1.29 15.24
N THR A 38 6.07 0.61 14.87
CA THR A 38 5.89 -0.85 14.85
C THR A 38 5.23 -1.26 13.54
N GLY A 39 5.00 -2.57 13.33
CA GLY A 39 4.30 -3.05 12.15
C GLY A 39 5.17 -3.13 10.90
N TYR A 40 6.49 -3.23 11.05
CA TYR A 40 7.38 -3.30 9.90
C TYR A 40 7.23 -4.60 9.09
N GLN A 41 6.81 -5.70 9.70
CA GLN A 41 6.57 -6.96 8.99
C GLN A 41 5.29 -6.87 8.15
N GLU A 42 4.24 -6.28 8.69
CA GLU A 42 3.01 -5.97 7.98
C GLU A 42 3.29 -5.02 6.81
N ILE A 43 4.11 -3.98 7.01
CA ILE A 43 4.55 -3.06 5.94
C ILE A 43 5.31 -3.81 4.84
N LEU A 44 6.25 -4.69 5.21
CA LEU A 44 7.01 -5.48 4.24
C LEU A 44 6.12 -6.36 3.37
N THR A 45 5.05 -6.91 3.94
CA THR A 45 4.16 -7.88 3.29
C THR A 45 2.86 -7.27 2.74
N ASP A 46 2.60 -5.97 2.95
CA ASP A 46 1.42 -5.27 2.40
C ASP A 46 1.56 -5.09 0.87
N PRO A 47 0.66 -5.68 0.07
CA PRO A 47 0.67 -5.56 -1.39
C PRO A 47 0.61 -4.11 -1.89
N SER A 48 0.06 -3.18 -1.11
CA SER A 48 -0.02 -1.76 -1.47
C SER A 48 1.36 -1.10 -1.64
N TYR A 49 2.43 -1.69 -1.11
CA TYR A 49 3.81 -1.23 -1.33
C TYR A 49 4.52 -1.86 -2.54
N CYS A 50 3.81 -2.57 -3.41
CA CYS A 50 4.40 -3.13 -4.63
C CYS A 50 5.09 -2.04 -5.45
N LYS A 51 6.35 -2.29 -5.86
CA LYS A 51 7.22 -1.35 -6.58
C LYS A 51 7.65 -0.11 -5.79
N GLN A 52 7.53 -0.13 -4.45
CA GLN A 52 8.03 0.95 -3.59
C GLN A 52 9.23 0.50 -2.76
N ILE A 53 10.14 1.44 -2.51
CA ILE A 53 11.23 1.33 -1.54
C ILE A 53 10.78 2.09 -0.29
N VAL A 54 10.56 1.37 0.81
CA VAL A 54 9.98 1.93 2.02
C VAL A 54 11.05 2.33 3.02
N THR A 55 11.01 3.57 3.47
CA THR A 55 11.85 4.11 4.55
C THR A 55 11.07 4.10 5.86
N MET A 56 11.57 3.40 6.86
CA MET A 56 11.03 3.52 8.22
C MET A 56 11.63 4.74 8.91
N THR A 57 10.77 5.59 9.48
CA THR A 57 11.23 6.80 10.20
C THR A 57 11.67 6.50 11.63
N SER A 58 11.19 5.40 12.20
CA SER A 58 11.65 4.92 13.51
C SER A 58 13.13 4.52 13.45
N PRO A 59 13.95 4.91 14.44
CA PRO A 59 15.40 4.70 14.39
C PRO A 59 15.80 3.24 14.50
N HIS A 60 15.13 2.43 15.31
CA HIS A 60 15.43 1.01 15.51
C HIS A 60 14.32 0.14 14.95
N ILE A 61 14.69 -0.75 14.01
CA ILE A 61 13.78 -1.67 13.33
C ILE A 61 14.28 -3.10 13.51
N GLY A 62 13.36 -4.04 13.72
CA GLY A 62 13.68 -5.45 13.97
C GLY A 62 13.65 -5.85 15.46
N ASN A 63 13.25 -4.94 16.34
CA ASN A 63 13.28 -5.12 17.80
C ASN A 63 12.39 -6.27 18.32
N TYR A 64 11.30 -6.60 17.64
CA TYR A 64 10.45 -7.75 17.99
C TYR A 64 10.59 -8.94 17.02
N GLY A 65 11.55 -8.86 16.05
CA GLY A 65 11.83 -9.92 15.08
C GLY A 65 10.75 -10.09 14.04
N ILE A 66 10.73 -11.28 13.46
CA ILE A 66 9.78 -11.72 12.44
C ILE A 66 9.04 -12.96 12.99
N ASN A 67 7.75 -13.07 12.71
CA ASN A 67 6.91 -14.20 13.09
C ASN A 67 5.98 -14.62 11.93
N GLU A 68 5.23 -15.70 12.09
CA GLU A 68 4.36 -16.25 11.04
C GLU A 68 2.97 -15.62 11.00
N GLU A 69 2.58 -14.86 12.03
CA GLU A 69 1.22 -14.32 12.19
C GLU A 69 1.07 -12.92 11.61
N ASP A 70 2.11 -12.07 11.75
CA ASP A 70 2.10 -10.65 11.40
C ASP A 70 2.39 -10.44 9.89
N VAL A 71 1.75 -11.25 9.03
CA VAL A 71 1.89 -11.16 7.57
C VAL A 71 0.59 -10.76 6.89
N GLU A 72 0.66 -9.80 6.00
CA GLU A 72 -0.49 -9.28 5.24
C GLU A 72 -0.66 -9.94 3.86
N SER A 73 0.32 -10.71 3.40
CA SER A 73 0.25 -11.52 2.18
C SER A 73 1.30 -12.63 2.18
N LYS A 74 1.25 -13.50 1.16
CA LYS A 74 2.09 -14.71 1.05
C LYS A 74 3.59 -14.44 0.89
N LYS A 75 4.01 -13.20 0.58
CA LYS A 75 5.41 -12.83 0.32
C LYS A 75 5.67 -11.37 0.68
N ILE A 76 6.94 -10.99 0.75
CA ILE A 76 7.33 -9.58 0.80
C ILE A 76 6.94 -8.90 -0.51
N GLN A 77 6.38 -7.70 -0.41
CA GLN A 77 5.83 -6.93 -1.54
C GLN A 77 6.67 -5.68 -1.87
N VAL A 78 7.37 -5.14 -0.88
CA VAL A 78 8.25 -3.97 -1.10
C VAL A 78 9.39 -4.31 -2.07
N SER A 79 9.80 -3.34 -2.89
CA SER A 79 10.97 -3.50 -3.76
C SER A 79 12.28 -3.38 -3.00
N GLY A 80 12.31 -2.58 -1.94
CA GLY A 80 13.49 -2.39 -1.09
C GLY A 80 13.11 -1.79 0.25
N PHE A 81 14.05 -1.82 1.19
CA PHE A 81 13.80 -1.37 2.55
C PHE A 81 14.93 -0.50 3.09
N ILE A 82 14.57 0.61 3.73
CA ILE A 82 15.50 1.61 4.25
C ILE A 82 15.22 1.81 5.74
N ILE A 83 16.26 1.65 6.55
CA ILE A 83 16.18 1.85 8.01
C ILE A 83 17.37 2.68 8.51
N LYS A 84 17.22 3.25 9.69
CA LYS A 84 18.35 3.89 10.37
C LYS A 84 19.28 2.83 10.94
N GLU A 85 18.75 1.87 11.69
CA GLU A 85 19.55 0.83 12.35
C GLU A 85 18.73 -0.44 12.58
N GLU A 86 19.36 -1.57 12.27
CA GLU A 86 18.84 -2.91 12.54
C GLU A 86 19.07 -3.30 14.00
N THR A 87 18.05 -3.86 14.63
CA THR A 87 18.20 -4.56 15.90
C THR A 87 18.70 -5.98 15.61
N LEU A 88 19.94 -6.25 15.99
CA LEU A 88 20.60 -7.54 15.70
C LEU A 88 20.02 -8.71 16.51
N ILE A 89 19.57 -8.44 17.73
CA ILE A 89 19.00 -9.45 18.64
C ILE A 89 17.57 -9.04 18.98
N PRO A 90 16.57 -9.66 18.31
CA PRO A 90 15.18 -9.41 18.64
C PRO A 90 14.84 -9.82 20.07
N SER A 91 14.04 -8.99 20.76
CA SER A 91 13.60 -9.24 22.14
C SER A 91 12.08 -9.44 22.18
N ASN A 92 11.59 -10.55 21.65
CA ASN A 92 10.18 -10.92 21.69
C ASN A 92 10.03 -12.44 21.64
N TRP A 93 9.13 -12.99 22.46
CA TRP A 93 8.90 -14.44 22.53
C TRP A 93 8.32 -15.03 21.22
N ARG A 94 7.66 -14.23 20.37
CA ARG A 94 7.16 -14.66 19.06
C ARG A 94 8.23 -14.61 17.95
N SER A 95 9.43 -14.10 18.23
CA SER A 95 10.46 -13.93 17.21
C SER A 95 10.99 -15.27 16.73
N ALA A 96 10.80 -15.55 15.44
CA ALA A 96 11.33 -16.74 14.76
C ALA A 96 12.62 -16.43 13.95
N ALA A 97 12.87 -15.16 13.60
CA ALA A 97 14.02 -14.74 12.81
C ALA A 97 14.32 -13.25 13.00
N SER A 98 15.55 -12.83 12.64
CA SER A 98 15.88 -11.41 12.49
C SER A 98 15.26 -10.84 11.20
N ILE A 99 15.08 -9.52 11.17
CA ILE A 99 14.60 -8.85 9.95
C ILE A 99 15.64 -8.95 8.81
N GLY A 100 16.93 -8.88 9.12
CA GLY A 100 18.02 -8.99 8.13
C GLY A 100 18.01 -10.37 7.45
N ASP A 101 17.85 -11.45 8.23
CA ASP A 101 17.73 -12.81 7.69
C ASP A 101 16.48 -12.98 6.84
N TYR A 102 15.36 -12.40 7.28
CA TYR A 102 14.09 -12.44 6.56
C TYR A 102 14.21 -11.75 5.19
N LEU A 103 14.79 -10.55 5.14
CA LEU A 103 15.03 -9.84 3.87
C LEU A 103 16.01 -10.61 2.97
N THR A 104 17.08 -11.17 3.53
CA THR A 104 18.08 -11.95 2.79
C THR A 104 17.45 -13.20 2.16
N LYS A 105 16.70 -13.96 2.93
CA LYS A 105 15.98 -15.17 2.48
C LYS A 105 14.98 -14.85 1.34
N ASN A 106 14.32 -13.70 1.42
CA ASN A 106 13.34 -13.26 0.42
C ASN A 106 13.94 -12.41 -0.70
N LYS A 107 15.28 -12.26 -0.76
CA LYS A 107 16.02 -11.51 -1.79
C LYS A 107 15.63 -10.03 -1.86
N ILE A 108 15.33 -9.41 -0.73
CA ILE A 108 15.02 -7.99 -0.63
C ILE A 108 16.29 -7.19 -0.31
N VAL A 109 16.60 -6.24 -1.18
CA VAL A 109 17.73 -5.34 -1.02
C VAL A 109 17.35 -4.21 -0.07
N GLY A 110 18.25 -3.91 0.88
CA GLY A 110 18.06 -2.81 1.81
C GLY A 110 19.34 -2.03 2.06
N ILE A 111 19.15 -0.87 2.67
CA ILE A 111 20.24 0.00 3.15
C ILE A 111 19.93 0.47 4.57
N GLN A 112 20.95 0.47 5.40
CA GLN A 112 20.89 0.99 6.76
C GLN A 112 22.03 1.96 7.06
N GLN A 113 21.99 2.60 8.23
CA GLN A 113 22.98 3.57 8.69
C GLN A 113 23.09 4.79 7.77
N ILE A 114 21.95 5.22 7.21
CA ILE A 114 21.81 6.51 6.55
C ILE A 114 21.03 7.50 7.43
N ASP A 115 21.04 8.77 7.07
CA ASP A 115 20.18 9.77 7.72
C ASP A 115 18.75 9.66 7.17
N THR A 116 17.94 8.77 7.78
CA THR A 116 16.54 8.58 7.41
C THR A 116 15.67 9.81 7.67
N ARG A 117 16.05 10.67 8.64
CA ARG A 117 15.38 11.94 8.89
C ARG A 117 15.59 12.92 7.74
N ALA A 118 16.85 13.07 7.26
CA ALA A 118 17.15 13.89 6.09
C ALA A 118 16.46 13.38 4.83
N LEU A 119 16.40 12.05 4.63
CA LEU A 119 15.66 11.43 3.52
C LEU A 119 14.17 11.71 3.61
N THR A 120 13.55 11.51 4.77
CA THR A 120 12.12 11.75 5.00
C THR A 120 11.75 13.21 4.73
N ARG A 121 12.54 14.17 5.25
CA ARG A 121 12.35 15.59 4.98
C ARG A 121 12.46 15.91 3.49
N HIS A 122 13.45 15.33 2.83
CA HIS A 122 13.66 15.53 1.41
C HIS A 122 12.45 15.05 0.57
N ILE A 123 11.93 13.86 0.84
CA ILE A 123 10.74 13.33 0.16
C ILE A 123 9.51 14.16 0.47
N ARG A 124 9.34 14.60 1.73
CA ARG A 124 8.22 15.48 2.10
C ARG A 124 8.26 16.80 1.34
N ASP A 125 9.45 17.39 1.22
CA ASP A 125 9.61 18.72 0.66
C ASP A 125 9.64 18.71 -0.89
N ASN A 126 10.09 17.62 -1.53
CA ASN A 126 10.22 17.49 -2.99
C ASN A 126 9.25 16.49 -3.63
N GLY A 127 8.57 15.68 -2.85
CA GLY A 127 7.66 14.63 -3.31
C GLY A 127 8.30 13.24 -3.35
N ALA A 128 7.45 12.22 -3.37
CA ALA A 128 7.90 10.84 -3.60
C ALA A 128 8.44 10.71 -5.02
N MET A 129 9.62 10.09 -5.15
CA MET A 129 10.34 9.96 -6.41
C MET A 129 11.02 8.60 -6.51
N ASN A 130 11.39 8.20 -7.72
CA ASN A 130 12.14 6.97 -7.91
C ASN A 130 13.52 7.04 -7.26
N GLY A 131 13.98 5.90 -6.76
CA GLY A 131 15.32 5.72 -6.24
C GLY A 131 15.85 4.32 -6.57
N ILE A 132 17.17 4.20 -6.51
CA ILE A 132 17.89 2.93 -6.64
C ILE A 132 18.74 2.69 -5.41
N ILE A 133 18.60 1.51 -4.81
CA ILE A 133 19.54 1.02 -3.81
C ILE A 133 20.49 0.05 -4.52
N SER A 134 21.80 0.26 -4.35
CA SER A 134 22.82 -0.65 -4.87
C SER A 134 23.87 -0.95 -3.82
N SER A 135 24.16 -2.23 -3.61
CA SER A 135 25.30 -2.75 -2.87
C SER A 135 26.39 -3.35 -3.78
N LEU A 136 26.18 -3.30 -5.11
CA LEU A 136 27.08 -3.86 -6.14
C LEU A 136 27.84 -2.77 -6.90
N ASP A 137 27.16 -1.65 -7.19
CA ASP A 137 27.67 -0.55 -8.00
C ASP A 137 27.62 0.76 -7.20
N SER A 138 28.68 1.57 -7.28
CA SER A 138 28.73 2.91 -6.69
C SER A 138 28.95 4.00 -7.71
N ASN A 139 28.97 3.65 -9.00
CA ASN A 139 29.13 4.62 -10.08
C ASN A 139 27.80 5.35 -10.33
N ILE A 140 27.78 6.63 -9.94
CA ILE A 140 26.59 7.47 -10.03
C ILE A 140 26.04 7.56 -11.47
N LYS A 141 26.90 7.63 -12.49
CA LYS A 141 26.45 7.68 -13.89
C LYS A 141 25.75 6.40 -14.31
N SER A 142 26.29 5.23 -13.90
CA SER A 142 25.68 3.93 -14.13
C SER A 142 24.30 3.83 -13.46
N LEU A 143 24.24 4.15 -12.15
CA LEU A 143 23.01 4.10 -11.37
C LEU A 143 21.96 5.07 -11.90
N SER A 144 22.33 6.30 -12.25
CA SER A 144 21.43 7.29 -12.86
C SER A 144 20.90 6.81 -14.21
N GLY A 145 21.74 6.14 -15.02
CA GLY A 145 21.31 5.54 -16.29
C GLY A 145 20.25 4.43 -16.11
N LYS A 146 20.36 3.63 -15.06
CA LYS A 146 19.36 2.61 -14.68
C LYS A 146 18.07 3.27 -14.18
N LEU A 147 18.20 4.28 -13.32
CA LEU A 147 17.08 4.97 -12.69
C LEU A 147 16.19 5.71 -13.71
N LYS A 148 16.78 6.37 -14.70
CA LYS A 148 16.05 7.05 -15.79
C LYS A 148 15.12 6.13 -16.61
N LYS A 149 15.35 4.81 -16.58
CA LYS A 149 14.51 3.82 -17.25
C LYS A 149 13.35 3.32 -16.37
N ALA A 150 13.32 3.71 -15.11
CA ALA A 150 12.27 3.29 -14.18
C ALA A 150 10.96 4.02 -14.50
N PRO A 151 9.82 3.31 -14.54
CA PRO A 151 8.54 3.95 -14.77
C PRO A 151 8.13 4.81 -13.57
N SER A 152 7.38 5.87 -13.86
CA SER A 152 6.67 6.62 -12.79
C SER A 152 5.52 5.79 -12.23
N MET A 153 5.14 6.02 -10.97
CA MET A 153 3.96 5.42 -10.37
C MET A 153 2.66 5.86 -11.06
N ASN A 154 2.62 7.06 -11.63
CA ASN A 154 1.47 7.55 -12.41
C ASN A 154 1.24 6.67 -13.65
N GLY A 155 0.01 6.25 -13.86
CA GLY A 155 -0.40 5.40 -14.98
C GLY A 155 -0.03 3.92 -14.81
N LEU A 156 0.54 3.50 -13.66
CA LEU A 156 0.87 2.10 -13.43
C LEU A 156 -0.29 1.32 -12.82
N ASP A 157 -0.81 0.35 -13.58
CA ASP A 157 -1.66 -0.71 -13.05
C ASP A 157 -0.77 -1.77 -12.37
N LEU A 158 -0.66 -1.66 -11.03
CA LEU A 158 0.06 -2.64 -10.21
C LEU A 158 -0.88 -3.66 -9.53
N ALA A 159 -2.17 -3.42 -9.53
CA ALA A 159 -3.15 -4.34 -8.97
C ALA A 159 -3.07 -5.74 -9.65
N LYS A 160 -2.92 -5.78 -10.97
CA LYS A 160 -2.74 -7.03 -11.73
C LYS A 160 -1.49 -7.85 -11.33
N ASN A 161 -0.48 -7.22 -10.72
CA ASN A 161 0.78 -7.87 -10.32
C ASN A 161 0.67 -8.59 -8.97
N VAL A 162 -0.25 -8.15 -8.14
CA VAL A 162 -0.42 -8.64 -6.76
C VAL A 162 -1.72 -9.42 -6.54
N SER A 163 -2.70 -9.25 -7.42
CA SER A 163 -3.99 -9.95 -7.39
C SER A 163 -3.83 -11.47 -7.51
N THR A 164 -4.74 -12.20 -6.87
CA THR A 164 -4.89 -13.64 -7.09
C THR A 164 -5.18 -13.97 -8.56
N LYS A 165 -4.74 -15.15 -8.99
CA LYS A 165 -4.99 -15.63 -10.36
C LYS A 165 -6.25 -16.48 -10.49
N LYS A 166 -6.79 -16.96 -9.37
CA LYS A 166 -7.95 -17.85 -9.32
C LYS A 166 -8.88 -17.43 -8.21
N VAL A 167 -10.17 -17.64 -8.41
CA VAL A 167 -11.18 -17.52 -7.37
C VAL A 167 -10.89 -18.53 -6.27
N TYR A 168 -10.98 -18.10 -5.01
CA TYR A 168 -10.84 -18.98 -3.86
C TYR A 168 -11.72 -18.55 -2.69
N GLN A 169 -12.10 -19.49 -1.86
CA GLN A 169 -12.85 -19.24 -0.65
C GLN A 169 -11.91 -18.97 0.51
N TRP A 170 -12.00 -17.77 1.12
CA TRP A 170 -11.24 -17.43 2.32
C TRP A 170 -11.94 -17.93 3.59
N SER A 171 -13.24 -17.66 3.71
CA SER A 171 -14.07 -18.12 4.83
C SER A 171 -15.35 -18.75 4.31
N SER A 172 -15.66 -19.97 4.77
CA SER A 172 -16.89 -20.68 4.47
C SER A 172 -17.99 -20.42 5.51
N LYS A 173 -17.63 -19.80 6.64
CA LYS A 173 -18.55 -19.47 7.74
C LYS A 173 -18.97 -18.01 7.64
N GLY A 174 -20.20 -17.72 8.06
CA GLY A 174 -20.76 -16.38 8.08
C GLY A 174 -22.17 -16.33 7.52
N LYS A 175 -22.91 -15.28 7.90
CA LYS A 175 -24.29 -15.00 7.46
C LYS A 175 -24.32 -14.32 6.09
N TYR A 176 -23.36 -13.40 5.85
CA TYR A 176 -23.35 -12.54 4.67
C TYR A 176 -22.37 -13.06 3.63
N ASN A 177 -22.87 -13.39 2.43
CA ASN A 177 -22.03 -13.81 1.32
C ASN A 177 -21.41 -12.59 0.63
N VAL A 178 -20.07 -12.46 0.69
CA VAL A 178 -19.33 -11.31 0.18
C VAL A 178 -18.38 -11.76 -0.93
N ALA A 179 -18.45 -11.07 -2.07
CA ALA A 179 -17.43 -11.15 -3.12
C ALA A 179 -16.35 -10.10 -2.86
N ALA A 180 -15.13 -10.53 -2.54
CA ALA A 180 -14.00 -9.65 -2.32
C ALA A 180 -13.14 -9.58 -3.59
N ILE A 181 -13.03 -8.41 -4.21
CA ILE A 181 -12.20 -8.19 -5.40
C ILE A 181 -10.78 -7.88 -4.95
N ASP A 182 -9.83 -8.71 -5.38
CA ASP A 182 -8.44 -8.65 -4.95
C ASP A 182 -7.60 -7.73 -5.85
N TYR A 183 -7.46 -6.48 -5.46
CA TYR A 183 -6.50 -5.53 -6.05
C TYR A 183 -5.14 -5.53 -5.33
N GLY A 184 -4.95 -6.42 -4.36
CA GLY A 184 -3.81 -6.50 -3.44
C GLY A 184 -4.27 -6.53 -1.99
N ILE A 185 -5.19 -7.44 -1.70
CA ILE A 185 -5.89 -7.53 -0.42
C ILE A 185 -4.96 -7.94 0.72
N LYS A 186 -5.06 -7.26 1.85
CA LYS A 186 -4.40 -7.65 3.10
C LYS A 186 -5.16 -8.74 3.82
N HIS A 187 -4.43 -9.72 4.34
CA HIS A 187 -5.01 -10.84 5.08
C HIS A 187 -5.84 -10.37 6.29
N ASN A 188 -5.39 -9.33 7.00
CA ASN A 188 -6.11 -8.83 8.16
C ASN A 188 -7.48 -8.24 7.80
N ILE A 189 -7.65 -7.64 6.62
CA ILE A 189 -8.96 -7.18 6.16
C ILE A 189 -9.92 -8.36 5.99
N LEU A 190 -9.45 -9.47 5.39
CA LEU A 190 -10.27 -10.68 5.24
C LEU A 190 -10.63 -11.31 6.58
N LYS A 191 -9.69 -11.30 7.55
CA LYS A 191 -9.96 -11.76 8.93
C LYS A 191 -11.07 -10.92 9.57
N LEU A 192 -10.93 -9.59 9.52
CA LEU A 192 -11.93 -8.67 10.10
C LEU A 192 -13.32 -8.81 9.43
N LEU A 193 -13.39 -9.00 8.12
CA LEU A 193 -14.66 -9.28 7.45
C LEU A 193 -15.27 -10.61 7.92
N ALA A 194 -14.45 -11.66 8.09
CA ALA A 194 -14.90 -12.95 8.60
C ALA A 194 -15.41 -12.85 10.04
N ASP A 195 -14.69 -12.09 10.90
CA ASP A 195 -15.08 -11.83 12.29
C ASP A 195 -16.40 -11.03 12.37
N ASN A 196 -16.71 -10.23 11.34
CA ASN A 196 -17.99 -9.56 11.15
C ASN A 196 -19.03 -10.43 10.43
N ASN A 197 -18.92 -11.74 10.56
CA ASN A 197 -19.90 -12.72 10.11
C ASN A 197 -20.08 -12.79 8.59
N CYS A 198 -19.01 -12.48 7.83
CA CYS A 198 -18.98 -12.59 6.38
C CYS A 198 -18.38 -13.94 5.91
N LYS A 199 -19.12 -14.62 5.03
CA LYS A 199 -18.60 -15.70 4.19
C LYS A 199 -17.96 -15.07 2.97
N ILE A 200 -16.67 -15.31 2.75
CA ILE A 200 -15.87 -14.53 1.80
C ILE A 200 -15.34 -15.42 0.69
N THR A 201 -15.67 -15.04 -0.55
CA THR A 201 -15.01 -15.57 -1.75
C THR A 201 -14.19 -14.45 -2.40
N VAL A 202 -12.92 -14.72 -2.64
CA VAL A 202 -11.97 -13.76 -3.22
C VAL A 202 -11.88 -13.99 -4.72
N PHE A 203 -12.04 -12.92 -5.47
CA PHE A 203 -12.04 -12.89 -6.93
C PHE A 203 -10.82 -12.12 -7.46
N PRO A 204 -10.27 -12.50 -8.62
CA PRO A 204 -9.21 -11.74 -9.29
C PRO A 204 -9.62 -10.30 -9.61
N ALA A 205 -8.64 -9.40 -9.70
CA ALA A 205 -8.87 -7.98 -10.02
C ALA A 205 -9.64 -7.74 -11.34
N LYS A 206 -9.51 -8.65 -12.30
CA LYS A 206 -10.14 -8.53 -13.65
C LYS A 206 -11.47 -9.27 -13.76
N THR A 207 -12.05 -9.70 -12.65
CA THR A 207 -13.38 -10.32 -12.65
C THR A 207 -14.42 -9.33 -13.17
N THR A 208 -15.33 -9.81 -14.01
CA THR A 208 -16.37 -8.97 -14.63
C THR A 208 -17.57 -8.77 -13.70
N ALA A 209 -18.42 -7.81 -14.02
CA ALA A 209 -19.66 -7.58 -13.28
C ALA A 209 -20.64 -8.77 -13.45
N GLU A 210 -20.67 -9.39 -14.63
CA GLU A 210 -21.50 -10.55 -14.89
C GLU A 210 -21.13 -11.73 -14.00
N GLU A 211 -19.82 -12.03 -13.85
CA GLU A 211 -19.34 -13.10 -12.98
C GLU A 211 -19.74 -12.84 -11.50
N ILE A 212 -19.69 -11.58 -11.06
CA ILE A 212 -20.13 -11.20 -9.70
C ILE A 212 -21.65 -11.30 -9.56
N ILE A 213 -22.42 -10.90 -10.57
CA ILE A 213 -23.88 -11.00 -10.56
C ILE A 213 -24.32 -12.47 -10.55
N GLU A 214 -23.66 -13.34 -11.32
CA GLU A 214 -23.92 -14.78 -11.36
C GLU A 214 -23.61 -15.44 -10.01
N PHE A 215 -22.48 -15.06 -9.37
CA PHE A 215 -22.16 -15.50 -8.01
C PHE A 215 -23.18 -15.07 -6.97
N ASN A 216 -23.93 -14.00 -7.26
CA ASN A 216 -25.00 -13.43 -6.45
C ASN A 216 -24.65 -13.16 -4.99
N PRO A 217 -23.61 -12.36 -4.68
CA PRO A 217 -23.26 -12.00 -3.32
C PRO A 217 -24.28 -11.02 -2.72
N GLN A 218 -24.32 -10.94 -1.39
CA GLN A 218 -25.07 -9.93 -0.65
C GLN A 218 -24.34 -8.58 -0.59
N GLY A 219 -23.04 -8.57 -0.81
CA GLY A 219 -22.22 -7.36 -0.91
C GLY A 219 -20.91 -7.61 -1.66
N VAL A 220 -20.35 -6.54 -2.22
CA VAL A 220 -19.09 -6.54 -2.95
C VAL A 220 -18.08 -5.71 -2.16
N PHE A 221 -16.93 -6.30 -1.88
CA PHE A 221 -15.82 -5.62 -1.24
C PHE A 221 -14.69 -5.36 -2.25
N LEU A 222 -14.28 -4.11 -2.39
CA LEU A 222 -13.17 -3.67 -3.21
C LEU A 222 -11.93 -3.45 -2.33
N SER A 223 -10.89 -4.25 -2.52
CA SER A 223 -9.76 -4.25 -1.62
C SER A 223 -8.84 -3.04 -1.79
N ASN A 224 -7.93 -2.86 -0.81
CA ASN A 224 -6.74 -2.07 -0.96
C ASN A 224 -5.85 -2.62 -2.09
N GLY A 225 -4.86 -1.84 -2.51
CA GLY A 225 -3.89 -2.27 -3.53
C GLY A 225 -2.91 -1.18 -3.94
N PRO A 226 -1.91 -1.52 -4.76
CA PRO A 226 -0.88 -0.62 -5.25
C PRO A 226 -1.25 0.05 -6.57
N GLY A 227 -0.52 1.11 -6.90
CA GLY A 227 -0.55 1.75 -8.21
C GLY A 227 -1.50 2.92 -8.33
N ASP A 228 -1.73 3.33 -9.57
CA ASP A 228 -2.63 4.43 -9.92
C ASP A 228 -4.05 3.90 -10.09
N PRO A 229 -5.04 4.37 -9.32
CA PRO A 229 -6.43 3.92 -9.47
C PRO A 229 -7.01 4.18 -10.87
N ALA A 230 -6.59 5.25 -11.54
CA ALA A 230 -7.06 5.55 -12.89
C ALA A 230 -6.56 4.56 -13.95
N ALA A 231 -5.48 3.82 -13.67
CA ALA A 231 -4.96 2.78 -14.54
C ALA A 231 -5.73 1.44 -14.41
N VAL A 232 -6.60 1.30 -13.41
CA VAL A 232 -7.40 0.07 -13.18
C VAL A 232 -8.76 0.19 -13.88
N ALA A 233 -8.75 0.47 -15.18
CA ALA A 233 -9.97 0.73 -15.97
C ALA A 233 -11.00 -0.41 -15.88
N TYR A 234 -10.54 -1.67 -15.92
CA TYR A 234 -11.41 -2.84 -15.79
C TYR A 234 -12.17 -2.88 -14.45
N GLY A 235 -11.53 -2.42 -13.36
CA GLY A 235 -12.17 -2.33 -12.05
C GLY A 235 -13.20 -1.20 -11.99
N ILE A 236 -12.90 -0.06 -12.63
CA ILE A 236 -13.82 1.07 -12.72
C ILE A 236 -15.09 0.68 -13.49
N GLU A 237 -14.95 0.02 -14.66
CA GLU A 237 -16.09 -0.43 -15.47
C GLU A 237 -16.92 -1.48 -14.72
N MET A 238 -16.27 -2.49 -14.12
CA MET A 238 -16.96 -3.50 -13.31
C MET A 238 -17.80 -2.85 -12.19
N VAL A 239 -17.25 -1.85 -11.49
CA VAL A 239 -17.98 -1.14 -10.43
C VAL A 239 -19.14 -0.34 -10.99
N LYS A 240 -19.00 0.36 -12.13
CA LYS A 240 -20.09 1.09 -12.78
C LYS A 240 -21.30 0.18 -13.07
N GLU A 241 -21.04 -1.02 -13.56
CA GLU A 241 -22.11 -1.98 -13.88
C GLU A 241 -22.79 -2.58 -12.64
N LEU A 242 -22.10 -2.60 -11.49
CA LEU A 242 -22.64 -3.09 -10.21
C LEU A 242 -23.38 -2.02 -9.40
N LEU A 243 -23.16 -0.73 -9.70
CA LEU A 243 -23.83 0.38 -9.01
C LEU A 243 -25.36 0.23 -9.09
N GLY A 244 -26.04 0.39 -7.96
CA GLY A 244 -27.49 0.19 -7.83
C GLY A 244 -27.97 -1.27 -7.81
N LYS A 245 -27.08 -2.25 -8.09
CA LYS A 245 -27.44 -3.68 -8.09
C LYS A 245 -27.00 -4.41 -6.82
N LYS A 246 -25.89 -4.00 -6.24
CA LYS A 246 -25.30 -4.60 -5.03
C LYS A 246 -24.75 -3.53 -4.12
N PRO A 247 -24.79 -3.71 -2.77
CA PRO A 247 -24.01 -2.91 -1.84
C PRO A 247 -22.52 -3.06 -2.14
N ILE A 248 -21.78 -1.95 -2.20
CA ILE A 248 -20.35 -1.93 -2.48
C ILE A 248 -19.63 -1.18 -1.38
N PHE A 249 -18.54 -1.77 -0.86
CA PHE A 249 -17.65 -1.15 0.10
C PHE A 249 -16.21 -1.26 -0.40
N GLY A 250 -15.46 -0.15 -0.35
CA GLY A 250 -14.08 -0.10 -0.83
C GLY A 250 -13.11 0.48 0.19
N ILE A 251 -11.90 -0.09 0.27
CA ILE A 251 -10.81 0.41 1.12
C ILE A 251 -9.64 0.85 0.26
N CYS A 252 -9.09 2.06 0.51
CA CYS A 252 -7.91 2.63 -0.15
C CYS A 252 -8.06 2.62 -1.68
N LEU A 253 -7.37 1.76 -2.43
CA LEU A 253 -7.52 1.64 -3.88
C LEU A 253 -8.97 1.34 -4.27
N GLY A 254 -9.66 0.46 -3.54
CA GLY A 254 -11.07 0.14 -3.78
C GLY A 254 -11.99 1.35 -3.58
N HIS A 255 -11.75 2.19 -2.57
CA HIS A 255 -12.44 3.46 -2.38
C HIS A 255 -12.20 4.42 -3.56
N GLN A 256 -10.95 4.51 -4.05
CA GLN A 256 -10.59 5.36 -5.19
C GLN A 256 -11.21 4.89 -6.50
N ILE A 257 -11.22 3.56 -6.76
CA ILE A 257 -11.90 2.95 -7.91
C ILE A 257 -13.41 3.23 -7.85
N LEU A 258 -14.04 3.06 -6.68
CA LEU A 258 -15.46 3.39 -6.48
C LEU A 258 -15.72 4.87 -6.78
N SER A 259 -14.87 5.77 -6.29
CA SER A 259 -15.00 7.21 -6.55
C SER A 259 -14.88 7.54 -8.03
N LEU A 260 -13.95 6.92 -8.76
CA LEU A 260 -13.80 7.07 -10.21
C LEU A 260 -15.03 6.53 -10.98
N ALA A 261 -15.57 5.39 -10.55
CA ALA A 261 -16.77 4.82 -11.14
C ALA A 261 -18.01 5.72 -10.97
N LEU A 262 -18.07 6.46 -9.87
CA LEU A 262 -19.09 7.47 -9.59
C LEU A 262 -18.88 8.79 -10.37
N GLY A 263 -17.75 8.96 -11.07
CA GLY A 263 -17.43 10.13 -11.89
C GLY A 263 -16.53 11.17 -11.22
N ALA A 264 -16.03 10.89 -10.02
CA ALA A 264 -15.01 11.72 -9.37
C ALA A 264 -13.64 11.56 -10.05
N LYS A 265 -12.67 12.42 -9.66
CA LYS A 265 -11.28 12.38 -10.11
C LYS A 265 -10.36 12.00 -8.97
N THR A 266 -9.22 11.43 -9.31
CA THR A 266 -8.13 11.17 -8.37
C THR A 266 -6.87 11.92 -8.78
N PHE A 267 -5.99 12.18 -7.82
CA PHE A 267 -4.71 12.84 -8.06
C PHE A 267 -3.61 12.21 -7.19
N LYS A 268 -2.37 12.31 -7.65
CA LYS A 268 -1.22 11.84 -6.88
C LYS A 268 -0.89 12.85 -5.79
N LEU A 269 -0.81 12.39 -4.55
CA LEU A 269 -0.32 13.17 -3.42
C LEU A 269 1.20 13.40 -3.56
N LYS A 270 1.69 14.51 -3.04
CA LYS A 270 3.11 14.88 -3.11
C LYS A 270 4.02 13.78 -2.56
N PHE A 271 3.72 13.25 -1.38
CA PHE A 271 4.47 12.16 -0.74
C PHE A 271 3.58 11.03 -0.20
N GLY A 272 2.26 11.17 -0.32
CA GLY A 272 1.28 10.18 0.16
C GLY A 272 1.04 10.24 1.66
N HIS A 273 0.01 9.54 2.11
CA HIS A 273 -0.27 9.29 3.51
C HIS A 273 0.20 7.90 3.89
N ARG A 274 1.21 7.78 4.78
CA ARG A 274 1.74 6.49 5.22
C ARG A 274 2.16 6.57 6.69
N GLY A 275 1.35 5.97 7.54
CA GLY A 275 1.53 5.96 8.99
C GLY A 275 0.29 5.55 9.73
N ILE A 276 0.40 5.48 11.05
CA ILE A 276 -0.62 4.97 11.97
C ILE A 276 -1.29 6.07 12.80
N ASN A 277 -1.06 7.34 12.49
CA ASN A 277 -1.46 8.48 13.30
C ASN A 277 -2.06 9.63 12.48
N HIS A 278 -2.83 9.30 11.44
CA HIS A 278 -3.52 10.30 10.62
C HIS A 278 -4.86 10.68 11.26
N PRO A 279 -5.06 11.96 11.66
CA PRO A 279 -6.33 12.42 12.20
C PRO A 279 -7.35 12.57 11.07
N VAL A 280 -8.48 11.91 11.21
CA VAL A 280 -9.59 11.96 10.25
C VAL A 280 -10.86 12.39 10.96
N LYS A 281 -11.50 13.44 10.45
CA LYS A 281 -12.77 13.93 10.97
C LYS A 281 -13.93 13.23 10.28
N ASN A 282 -14.79 12.60 11.06
CA ASN A 282 -16.09 12.11 10.62
C ASN A 282 -17.04 13.30 10.50
N MET A 283 -17.51 13.59 9.28
CA MET A 283 -18.32 14.77 8.99
C MET A 283 -19.76 14.67 9.51
N ASN A 284 -20.24 13.45 9.76
CA ASN A 284 -21.59 13.23 10.30
C ASN A 284 -21.63 13.42 11.81
N SER A 285 -20.64 12.89 12.55
CA SER A 285 -20.58 12.94 14.02
C SER A 285 -19.74 14.11 14.56
N GLY A 286 -18.86 14.70 13.74
CA GLY A 286 -17.87 15.69 14.15
C GLY A 286 -16.69 15.11 14.94
N ILE A 287 -16.67 13.81 15.21
CA ILE A 287 -15.60 13.12 15.97
C ILE A 287 -14.34 13.04 15.11
N VAL A 288 -13.18 13.21 15.75
CA VAL A 288 -11.87 13.00 15.13
C VAL A 288 -11.35 11.62 15.57
N GLU A 289 -11.05 10.81 14.58
CA GLU A 289 -10.50 9.46 14.74
C GLU A 289 -9.06 9.42 14.29
N ILE A 290 -8.20 8.66 14.97
CA ILE A 290 -6.83 8.42 14.54
C ILE A 290 -6.81 7.15 13.68
N THR A 291 -6.36 7.29 12.44
CA THR A 291 -6.41 6.23 11.45
C THR A 291 -5.02 5.82 10.97
N SER A 292 -4.92 4.56 10.53
CA SER A 292 -3.78 4.06 9.75
C SER A 292 -4.04 4.27 8.27
N GLN A 293 -3.09 4.87 7.56
CA GLN A 293 -3.20 5.14 6.13
C GLN A 293 -1.95 4.67 5.37
N ASN A 294 -2.16 4.17 4.15
CA ASN A 294 -1.11 3.83 3.20
C ASN A 294 -1.61 4.01 1.77
N HIS A 295 -1.52 5.22 1.24
CA HIS A 295 -1.87 5.52 -0.16
C HIS A 295 -1.08 6.69 -0.72
N GLY A 296 -0.81 6.64 -2.04
CA GLY A 296 -0.13 7.71 -2.79
C GLY A 296 -1.05 8.58 -3.62
N PHE A 297 -2.33 8.19 -3.75
CA PHE A 297 -3.36 8.91 -4.49
C PHE A 297 -4.52 9.26 -3.56
N ALA A 298 -5.24 10.34 -3.88
CA ALA A 298 -6.43 10.76 -3.16
C ALA A 298 -7.55 11.13 -4.12
N VAL A 299 -8.79 11.11 -3.63
CA VAL A 299 -9.97 11.57 -4.36
C VAL A 299 -10.05 13.09 -4.25
N ASP A 300 -10.24 13.76 -5.39
CA ASP A 300 -10.48 15.21 -5.44
C ASP A 300 -11.91 15.52 -4.99
N LEU A 301 -12.03 16.12 -3.82
CA LEU A 301 -13.33 16.51 -3.24
C LEU A 301 -14.14 17.43 -4.16
N ASN A 302 -13.48 18.31 -4.93
CA ASN A 302 -14.16 19.25 -5.82
C ASN A 302 -14.76 18.56 -7.05
N SER A 303 -14.36 17.32 -7.32
CA SER A 303 -14.86 16.52 -8.43
C SER A 303 -16.01 15.58 -8.05
N LEU A 304 -16.40 15.52 -6.79
CA LEU A 304 -17.47 14.64 -6.32
C LEU A 304 -18.82 15.05 -6.97
N PRO A 305 -19.58 14.09 -7.53
CA PRO A 305 -20.95 14.34 -7.99
C PRO A 305 -21.86 14.80 -6.84
N LYS A 306 -22.92 15.54 -7.15
CA LYS A 306 -23.84 16.13 -6.15
C LYS A 306 -24.53 15.09 -5.24
N ASN A 307 -24.69 13.87 -5.70
CA ASN A 307 -25.30 12.76 -4.96
C ASN A 307 -24.30 11.95 -4.14
N VAL A 308 -23.01 12.31 -4.16
CA VAL A 308 -21.94 11.68 -3.39
C VAL A 308 -21.50 12.61 -2.28
N LYS A 309 -21.55 12.16 -1.03
CA LYS A 309 -21.13 12.93 0.14
C LYS A 309 -19.73 12.50 0.57
N SER A 310 -18.88 13.47 0.92
CA SER A 310 -17.68 13.17 1.72
C SER A 310 -18.09 12.96 3.17
N THR A 311 -17.78 11.78 3.69
CA THR A 311 -18.10 11.39 5.07
C THR A 311 -16.92 11.58 6.03
N HIS A 312 -15.70 11.53 5.50
CA HIS A 312 -14.49 11.62 6.30
C HIS A 312 -13.43 12.48 5.59
N ILE A 313 -12.75 13.32 6.34
CA ILE A 313 -11.71 14.25 5.84
C ILE A 313 -10.46 14.09 6.68
N ASN A 314 -9.31 13.93 6.02
CA ASN A 314 -7.99 13.97 6.66
C ASN A 314 -7.68 15.42 7.08
N LEU A 315 -7.40 15.62 8.37
CA LEU A 315 -7.17 16.97 8.93
C LEU A 315 -5.76 17.51 8.65
N ASN A 316 -4.83 16.70 8.12
CA ASN A 316 -3.49 17.19 7.79
C ASN A 316 -3.48 18.03 6.51
N ASP A 317 -4.35 17.73 5.55
CA ASP A 317 -4.33 18.34 4.21
C ASP A 317 -5.72 18.51 3.57
N ASN A 318 -6.79 18.21 4.32
CA ASN A 318 -8.18 18.30 3.89
C ASN A 318 -8.53 17.39 2.69
N THR A 319 -7.81 16.28 2.48
CA THR A 319 -8.16 15.30 1.45
C THR A 319 -9.31 14.41 1.90
N SER A 320 -10.03 13.81 0.92
CA SER A 320 -11.08 12.84 1.19
C SER A 320 -10.50 11.57 1.81
N ALA A 321 -11.07 11.15 2.94
CA ALA A 321 -10.78 9.87 3.59
C ALA A 321 -11.98 8.92 3.58
N GLY A 322 -13.14 9.37 3.09
CA GLY A 322 -14.33 8.53 2.93
C GLY A 322 -15.43 9.23 2.16
N ILE A 323 -16.16 8.45 1.37
CA ILE A 323 -17.36 8.90 0.64
C ILE A 323 -18.53 7.97 0.90
N GLU A 324 -19.72 8.47 0.68
CA GLU A 324 -20.96 7.74 0.71
C GLU A 324 -21.86 8.17 -0.46
N LEU A 325 -22.41 7.18 -1.17
CA LEU A 325 -23.48 7.39 -2.12
C LEU A 325 -24.81 7.11 -1.44
N SER A 326 -25.63 8.13 -1.27
CA SER A 326 -26.97 7.97 -0.73
C SER A 326 -27.91 7.40 -1.80
N LEU A 327 -28.30 6.15 -1.63
CA LEU A 327 -29.27 5.45 -2.48
C LEU A 327 -30.71 5.68 -2.02
N ILE A 328 -31.04 6.84 -1.44
CA ILE A 328 -32.37 7.13 -0.87
C ILE A 328 -33.51 7.12 -1.92
N HIS A 329 -33.21 6.94 -3.19
CA HIS A 329 -34.19 6.99 -4.28
C HIS A 329 -34.18 5.75 -5.19
N ILE A 330 -33.97 4.57 -4.61
CA ILE A 330 -34.26 3.32 -5.31
C ILE A 330 -35.42 2.62 -4.65
#